data_b3f04728841251b1ab9b5df1fe50af8b
#
_entry.id   b3f04728841251b1ab9b5df1fe50af8b
#
_cell.length_a   1.000
_cell.length_b   1.000
_cell.length_c   1.000
_cell.angle_alpha   90.00
_cell.angle_beta   90.00
_cell.angle_gamma   90.00
#
_symmetry.space_group_name_H-M   'P 1'
#
loop_
_entity.id
_entity.type
_entity.pdbx_description
1 polymer ?
#
loop_
_entity_poly.entity_id
_entity_poly.type
_entity_poly.pdbx_seq_one_letter_code
_entity_poly.pdbx_strand_id
1 'polypeptide(L)'
;NVLEPFSVTSKSGTLNFSSGDNIIIADGQAKTLRGLDGDDTYFISNLLPKNSTIEVIDTSGSNTIQIATNTKVVKTLWTKDATRLTFEDDKVITINGADNFTFNMGGNVTDGTDGVDLTFAEFALSFGIDDVLNLSGSDTGIITDMYII
;
A
#
# COMPACT_ATOMS: atom_id res chain seq x y z
N ASN A 1 3.36 7.33 -25.00
CA ASN A 1 3.42 7.44 -23.58
C ASN A 1 4.73 6.87 -23.04
N VAL A 2 5.35 7.60 -22.16
CA VAL A 2 6.61 7.18 -21.55
C VAL A 2 6.32 6.56 -20.19
N LEU A 3 6.70 5.30 -20.03
CA LEU A 3 6.67 4.64 -18.75
C LEU A 3 7.76 5.24 -17.86
N GLU A 4 7.39 5.80 -16.74
CA GLU A 4 8.34 6.25 -15.76
C GLU A 4 8.73 5.07 -14.88
N PRO A 5 10.00 4.59 -14.93
CA PRO A 5 10.38 3.38 -14.22
C PRO A 5 10.20 3.48 -12.70
N PHE A 6 10.40 4.68 -12.16
CA PHE A 6 10.06 4.97 -10.77
C PHE A 6 10.03 6.48 -10.55
N SER A 7 9.31 6.89 -9.53
CA SER A 7 9.27 8.28 -9.09
C SER A 7 9.61 8.35 -7.61
N VAL A 8 10.53 9.24 -7.28
CA VAL A 8 10.95 9.46 -5.89
C VAL A 8 10.13 10.61 -5.32
N THR A 9 9.54 10.40 -4.16
CA THR A 9 8.69 11.38 -3.51
C THR A 9 9.53 12.38 -2.71
N SER A 10 10.28 13.23 -3.41
CA SER A 10 11.21 14.16 -2.79
C SER A 10 10.57 15.46 -2.29
N LYS A 11 9.26 15.63 -2.52
CA LYS A 11 8.53 16.84 -2.11
C LYS A 11 7.49 16.49 -1.06
N SER A 12 7.24 17.42 -0.14
CA SER A 12 6.17 17.28 0.84
C SER A 12 4.82 17.68 0.24
N GLY A 13 3.74 17.27 0.89
CA GLY A 13 2.38 17.58 0.47
C GLY A 13 1.81 16.50 -0.43
N THR A 14 0.98 16.89 -1.38
CA THR A 14 0.36 15.98 -2.34
C THR A 14 1.19 15.91 -3.61
N LEU A 15 1.53 14.69 -4.03
CA LEU A 15 2.18 14.45 -5.31
C LEU A 15 1.21 13.77 -6.26
N ASN A 16 1.05 14.38 -7.43
CA ASN A 16 0.31 13.79 -8.54
C ASN A 16 1.33 13.32 -9.57
N PHE A 17 1.21 12.05 -9.97
CA PHE A 17 2.09 11.46 -10.97
C PHE A 17 1.50 11.64 -12.37
N SER A 18 1.96 10.88 -13.34
CA SER A 18 1.49 11.04 -14.71
C SER A 18 0.27 10.18 -14.99
N SER A 19 -0.30 10.32 -16.19
CA SER A 19 -1.39 9.45 -16.65
C SER A 19 -0.89 8.13 -17.23
N GLY A 20 0.40 7.85 -17.16
CA GLY A 20 0.98 6.57 -17.57
C GLY A 20 1.15 5.64 -16.39
N ASP A 21 1.60 4.43 -16.65
CA ASP A 21 1.87 3.44 -15.60
C ASP A 21 3.12 3.84 -14.83
N ASN A 22 2.95 4.16 -13.56
CA ASN A 22 4.04 4.63 -12.72
C ASN A 22 4.45 3.57 -11.70
N ILE A 23 5.73 3.54 -11.35
CA ILE A 23 6.23 2.82 -10.18
C ILE A 23 6.61 3.87 -9.15
N ILE A 24 5.88 3.89 -8.04
CA ILE A 24 5.95 4.95 -7.05
C ILE A 24 6.54 4.37 -5.78
N ILE A 25 7.71 4.87 -5.40
CA ILE A 25 8.38 4.45 -4.16
C ILE A 25 8.01 5.44 -3.06
N ALA A 26 7.33 4.94 -2.04
CA ALA A 26 6.97 5.76 -0.89
C ALA A 26 8.21 5.95 -0.01
N ASP A 27 8.68 7.18 0.10
CA ASP A 27 9.87 7.52 0.89
C ASP A 27 9.55 8.42 2.11
N GLY A 28 8.26 8.73 2.31
CA GLY A 28 7.83 9.48 3.48
C GLY A 28 7.90 10.99 3.36
N GLN A 29 8.40 11.53 2.26
CA GLN A 29 8.46 12.98 2.05
C GLN A 29 7.07 13.55 1.75
N ALA A 30 6.35 12.92 0.83
CA ALA A 30 4.99 13.33 0.50
C ALA A 30 4.00 12.77 1.51
N LYS A 31 2.93 13.51 1.74
CA LYS A 31 1.82 13.08 2.62
C LYS A 31 0.75 12.33 1.85
N THR A 32 0.55 12.68 0.58
CA THR A 32 -0.48 12.06 -0.28
C THR A 32 0.14 11.74 -1.63
N LEU A 33 -0.05 10.49 -2.07
CA LEU A 33 0.42 10.00 -3.36
C LEU A 33 -0.79 9.70 -4.23
N ARG A 34 -0.80 10.22 -5.45
CA ARG A 34 -1.89 10.02 -6.42
C ARG A 34 -1.30 9.62 -7.76
N GLY A 35 -1.51 8.37 -8.16
CA GLY A 35 -1.03 7.86 -9.44
C GLY A 35 -1.77 8.46 -10.63
N LEU A 36 -3.03 8.78 -10.46
CA LEU A 36 -3.96 9.27 -11.48
C LEU A 36 -4.40 8.14 -12.41
N ASP A 37 -4.26 8.35 -13.75
CA ASP A 37 -4.61 7.31 -14.71
C ASP A 37 -3.43 6.37 -14.93
N GLY A 38 -3.73 5.19 -15.42
CA GLY A 38 -2.73 4.16 -15.69
C GLY A 38 -2.77 3.05 -14.64
N ASP A 39 -1.94 2.06 -14.83
CA ASP A 39 -1.80 0.95 -13.90
C ASP A 39 -0.57 1.19 -13.04
N ASP A 40 -0.79 1.71 -11.85
CA ASP A 40 0.28 2.18 -10.98
C ASP A 40 0.67 1.16 -9.93
N THR A 41 1.95 1.12 -9.57
CA THR A 41 2.46 0.28 -8.50
C THR A 41 3.07 1.15 -7.42
N TYR A 42 2.54 1.03 -6.21
CA TYR A 42 3.03 1.73 -5.02
C TYR A 42 3.87 0.77 -4.21
N PHE A 43 5.16 1.03 -4.12
CA PHE A 43 6.09 0.17 -3.43
C PHE A 43 6.34 0.64 -2.01
N ILE A 44 6.00 -0.22 -1.06
CA ILE A 44 6.14 0.04 0.38
C ILE A 44 7.27 -0.86 0.92
N SER A 45 8.25 -0.24 1.55
CA SER A 45 9.41 -0.96 2.06
C SER A 45 9.97 -0.29 3.32
N ASN A 46 11.05 -0.83 3.82
CA ASN A 46 11.79 -0.25 4.95
C ASN A 46 12.45 1.10 4.64
N LEU A 47 12.32 1.60 3.40
CA LEU A 47 12.78 2.94 3.04
C LEU A 47 11.95 4.04 3.70
N LEU A 48 10.74 3.72 4.14
CA LEU A 48 9.92 4.69 4.88
C LEU A 48 10.63 5.07 6.17
N PRO A 49 10.87 6.36 6.41
CA PRO A 49 11.46 6.79 7.67
C PRO A 49 10.48 6.64 8.84
N LYS A 50 11.02 6.63 10.04
CA LYS A 50 10.21 6.58 11.28
C LYS A 50 9.20 7.70 11.30
N ASN A 51 8.02 7.42 11.84
CA ASN A 51 6.92 8.37 12.00
C ASN A 51 6.36 8.92 10.68
N SER A 52 6.60 8.23 9.56
CA SER A 52 6.00 8.59 8.28
C SER A 52 4.51 8.35 8.30
N THR A 53 3.74 9.28 7.74
CA THR A 53 2.30 9.12 7.54
C THR A 53 1.99 9.45 6.10
N ILE A 54 1.52 8.47 5.34
CA ILE A 54 1.28 8.57 3.92
C ILE A 54 -0.14 8.12 3.60
N GLU A 55 -0.78 8.81 2.67
CA GLU A 55 -2.06 8.43 2.12
C GLU A 55 -1.93 8.15 0.63
N VAL A 56 -2.47 7.03 0.18
CA VAL A 56 -2.55 6.69 -1.24
C VAL A 56 -3.99 6.88 -1.69
N ILE A 57 -4.16 7.66 -2.76
CA ILE A 57 -5.46 7.87 -3.40
C ILE A 57 -5.29 7.58 -4.88
N ASP A 58 -5.96 6.54 -5.36
CA ASP A 58 -5.91 6.17 -6.76
C ASP A 58 -7.18 5.40 -7.10
N THR A 59 -7.97 5.96 -7.99
CA THR A 59 -9.29 5.42 -8.33
C THR A 59 -9.41 5.07 -9.82
N SER A 60 -8.30 5.11 -10.55
CA SER A 60 -8.29 4.89 -11.99
C SER A 60 -7.21 3.85 -12.34
N GLY A 61 -7.54 2.93 -13.24
CA GLY A 61 -6.63 1.88 -13.65
C GLY A 61 -6.62 0.66 -12.73
N SER A 62 -5.71 -0.26 -13.01
CA SER A 62 -5.50 -1.49 -12.22
C SER A 62 -4.26 -1.30 -11.37
N ASN A 63 -4.45 -0.85 -10.14
CA ASN A 63 -3.34 -0.44 -9.30
C ASN A 63 -2.92 -1.51 -8.31
N THR A 64 -1.65 -1.51 -7.96
CA THR A 64 -1.05 -2.50 -7.06
C THR A 64 -0.36 -1.81 -5.90
N ILE A 65 -0.62 -2.31 -4.69
CA ILE A 65 0.21 -2.01 -3.52
C ILE A 65 1.16 -3.18 -3.36
N GLN A 66 2.44 -2.91 -3.47
CA GLN A 66 3.48 -3.93 -3.29
C GLN A 66 4.18 -3.70 -1.95
N ILE A 67 4.07 -4.69 -1.06
CA ILE A 67 4.68 -4.63 0.26
C ILE A 67 5.82 -5.63 0.31
N ALA A 68 7.02 -5.13 0.56
CA ALA A 68 8.23 -5.94 0.54
C ALA A 68 8.23 -6.99 1.66
N THR A 69 8.91 -8.10 1.40
CA THR A 69 9.17 -9.11 2.43
C THR A 69 9.86 -8.50 3.65
N ASN A 70 9.66 -9.09 4.80
CA ASN A 70 10.22 -8.65 6.09
C ASN A 70 9.70 -7.30 6.60
N THR A 71 8.67 -6.75 5.99
CA THR A 71 7.99 -5.57 6.52
C THR A 71 7.10 -6.02 7.67
N LYS A 72 7.23 -5.38 8.83
CA LYS A 72 6.48 -5.77 10.03
C LYS A 72 5.28 -4.87 10.22
N VAL A 73 4.09 -5.47 10.22
CA VAL A 73 2.83 -4.78 10.47
C VAL A 73 2.47 -4.93 11.94
N VAL A 74 2.23 -3.82 12.63
CA VAL A 74 1.93 -3.82 14.08
C VAL A 74 0.48 -3.45 14.39
N LYS A 75 -0.21 -2.76 13.49
CA LYS A 75 -1.64 -2.44 13.63
C LYS A 75 -2.29 -2.37 12.26
N THR A 76 -3.59 -2.62 12.22
CA THR A 76 -4.40 -2.36 11.02
C THR A 76 -5.73 -1.71 11.40
N LEU A 77 -6.33 -1.04 10.43
CA LEU A 77 -7.70 -0.56 10.51
C LEU A 77 -8.35 -0.79 9.15
N TRP A 78 -9.57 -1.30 9.15
CA TRP A 78 -10.26 -1.73 7.94
C TRP A 78 -11.64 -1.12 7.86
N THR A 79 -12.00 -0.69 6.67
CA THR A 79 -13.39 -0.43 6.26
C THR A 79 -13.64 -1.20 4.98
N LYS A 80 -14.84 -1.16 4.46
CA LYS A 80 -15.17 -1.90 3.22
C LYS A 80 -14.37 -1.42 2.00
N ASP A 81 -13.82 -0.21 2.03
CA ASP A 81 -13.18 0.42 0.88
C ASP A 81 -11.85 1.12 1.22
N ALA A 82 -11.33 0.91 2.42
CA ALA A 82 -10.07 1.51 2.82
C ALA A 82 -9.35 0.66 3.87
N THR A 83 -8.04 0.81 3.95
CA THR A 83 -7.26 0.22 5.02
C THR A 83 -6.16 1.17 5.46
N ARG A 84 -5.85 1.14 6.76
CA ARG A 84 -4.69 1.82 7.30
C ARG A 84 -3.78 0.80 7.97
N LEU A 85 -2.55 0.74 7.49
CA LEU A 85 -1.54 -0.17 8.00
C LEU A 85 -0.51 0.63 8.79
N THR A 86 -0.21 0.18 10.00
CA THR A 86 0.87 0.74 10.81
C THR A 86 1.98 -0.29 10.88
N PHE A 87 3.17 0.12 10.46
CA PHE A 87 4.38 -0.69 10.53
C PHE A 87 5.17 -0.29 11.78
N GLU A 88 6.20 -1.04 12.12
CA GLU A 88 7.04 -0.65 13.25
C GLU A 88 7.68 0.73 13.06
N ASP A 89 8.02 1.38 14.16
CA ASP A 89 8.52 2.77 14.20
C ASP A 89 7.47 3.81 13.76
N ASP A 90 6.18 3.50 13.98
CA ASP A 90 5.06 4.40 13.69
C ASP A 90 4.99 4.88 12.23
N LYS A 91 5.37 4.02 11.31
CA LYS A 91 5.19 4.25 9.87
C LYS A 91 3.76 3.87 9.51
N VAL A 92 2.99 4.81 9.00
CA VAL A 92 1.57 4.61 8.71
C VAL A 92 1.29 4.86 7.25
N ILE A 93 0.57 3.95 6.61
CA ILE A 93 0.05 4.15 5.27
C ILE A 93 -1.46 3.90 5.25
N THR A 94 -2.19 4.84 4.67
CA THR A 94 -3.63 4.71 4.45
C THR A 94 -3.89 4.56 2.97
N ILE A 95 -4.67 3.56 2.59
CA ILE A 95 -5.00 3.27 1.20
C ILE A 95 -6.51 3.48 1.05
N ASN A 96 -6.88 4.54 0.33
CA ASN A 96 -8.26 4.84 0.02
C ASN A 96 -8.65 4.14 -1.29
N GLY A 97 -9.87 3.63 -1.37
CA GLY A 97 -10.29 2.84 -2.51
C GLY A 97 -9.58 1.48 -2.55
N ALA A 98 -9.23 0.94 -1.40
CA ALA A 98 -8.43 -0.28 -1.28
C ALA A 98 -9.07 -1.49 -1.95
N ASP A 99 -10.40 -1.51 -2.05
CA ASP A 99 -11.16 -2.55 -2.74
C ASP A 99 -10.87 -2.62 -4.24
N ASN A 100 -10.24 -1.59 -4.81
CA ASN A 100 -9.84 -1.55 -6.22
C ASN A 100 -8.36 -1.88 -6.44
N PHE A 101 -7.63 -2.21 -5.39
CA PHE A 101 -6.21 -2.52 -5.50
C PHE A 101 -5.96 -4.03 -5.46
N THR A 102 -4.86 -4.42 -6.12
CA THR A 102 -4.22 -5.71 -5.89
C THR A 102 -3.11 -5.49 -4.85
N PHE A 103 -2.98 -6.42 -3.92
CA PHE A 103 -1.94 -6.36 -2.89
C PHE A 103 -0.91 -7.44 -3.18
N ASN A 104 0.28 -7.04 -3.62
CA ASN A 104 1.38 -7.95 -3.87
C ASN A 104 2.24 -8.04 -2.62
N MET A 105 2.29 -9.23 -2.03
CA MET A 105 2.88 -9.44 -0.71
C MET A 105 4.14 -10.28 -0.80
N GLY A 106 5.21 -9.80 -0.18
CA GLY A 106 6.40 -10.59 0.05
C GLY A 106 7.42 -10.62 -1.08
N GLY A 107 7.28 -9.76 -2.09
CA GLY A 107 8.27 -9.65 -3.15
C GLY A 107 9.62 -9.18 -2.64
N ASN A 108 10.68 -9.63 -3.27
CA ASN A 108 12.04 -9.24 -2.93
C ASN A 108 12.79 -8.84 -4.19
N VAL A 109 13.02 -7.55 -4.35
CA VAL A 109 13.70 -7.01 -5.52
C VAL A 109 15.18 -7.38 -5.59
N THR A 110 15.77 -7.76 -4.46
CA THR A 110 17.20 -8.10 -4.39
C THR A 110 17.49 -9.44 -5.06
N ASP A 111 16.59 -10.41 -4.91
CA ASP A 111 16.78 -11.75 -5.49
C ASP A 111 15.81 -12.04 -6.63
N GLY A 112 14.96 -11.08 -6.99
CA GLY A 112 14.00 -11.23 -8.07
C GLY A 112 12.79 -12.10 -7.73
N THR A 113 12.56 -12.39 -6.46
CA THR A 113 11.41 -13.19 -6.04
C THR A 113 10.14 -12.37 -6.17
N ASP A 114 9.15 -12.91 -6.87
CA ASP A 114 7.83 -12.29 -6.97
C ASP A 114 7.03 -12.52 -5.69
N GLY A 115 6.22 -11.53 -5.32
CA GLY A 115 5.28 -11.68 -4.24
C GLY A 115 4.03 -12.46 -4.67
N VAL A 116 3.11 -12.61 -3.75
CA VAL A 116 1.82 -13.21 -3.99
C VAL A 116 0.78 -12.11 -4.18
N ASP A 117 0.04 -12.16 -5.30
CA ASP A 117 -1.04 -11.21 -5.55
C ASP A 117 -2.30 -11.61 -4.80
N LEU A 118 -2.83 -10.68 -4.02
CA LEU A 118 -4.06 -10.86 -3.27
C LEU A 118 -5.06 -9.78 -3.64
N THR A 119 -6.34 -10.14 -3.67
CA THR A 119 -7.41 -9.14 -3.69
C THR A 119 -7.48 -8.45 -2.33
N PHE A 120 -8.19 -7.33 -2.25
CA PHE A 120 -8.41 -6.67 -0.97
C PHE A 120 -9.07 -7.60 0.05
N ALA A 121 -10.05 -8.39 -0.38
CA ALA A 121 -10.72 -9.34 0.51
C ALA A 121 -9.77 -10.42 1.03
N GLU A 122 -8.91 -10.97 0.17
CA GLU A 122 -7.90 -11.95 0.56
C GLU A 122 -6.84 -11.34 1.48
N PHE A 123 -6.44 -10.12 1.19
CA PHE A 123 -5.48 -9.40 2.02
C PHE A 123 -6.05 -9.16 3.43
N ALA A 124 -7.29 -8.67 3.51
CA ALA A 124 -7.97 -8.44 4.78
C ALA A 124 -8.15 -9.74 5.57
N LEU A 125 -8.49 -10.82 4.88
CA LEU A 125 -8.65 -12.13 5.52
C LEU A 125 -7.36 -12.59 6.20
N SER A 126 -6.21 -12.30 5.62
CA SER A 126 -4.91 -12.64 6.21
C SER A 126 -4.68 -11.93 7.55
N PHE A 127 -5.41 -10.85 7.82
CA PHE A 127 -5.40 -10.12 9.10
C PHE A 127 -6.62 -10.41 9.97
N GLY A 128 -7.38 -11.47 9.66
CA GLY A 128 -8.52 -11.89 10.46
C GLY A 128 -9.82 -11.15 10.18
N ILE A 129 -9.87 -10.33 9.13
CA ILE A 129 -11.10 -9.65 8.72
C ILE A 129 -11.83 -10.53 7.72
N ASP A 130 -12.94 -11.10 8.16
CA ASP A 130 -13.82 -11.90 7.32
C ASP A 130 -14.81 -10.97 6.61
N ASP A 131 -14.98 -11.18 5.29
CA ASP A 131 -15.95 -10.44 4.48
C ASP A 131 -15.80 -8.92 4.57
N VAL A 132 -14.61 -8.41 4.34
CA VAL A 132 -14.29 -6.98 4.45
C VAL A 132 -15.21 -6.09 3.59
N LEU A 133 -15.60 -6.57 2.41
CA LEU A 133 -16.40 -5.79 1.46
C LEU A 133 -17.80 -5.48 1.99
N ASN A 134 -18.26 -6.20 2.99
CA ASN A 134 -19.55 -5.99 3.64
C ASN A 134 -19.44 -5.43 5.06
N LEU A 135 -18.28 -4.91 5.45
CA LEU A 135 -18.12 -4.30 6.76
C LEU A 135 -19.01 -3.09 6.92
N SER A 136 -19.68 -3.03 8.07
CA SER A 136 -20.47 -1.90 8.51
C SER A 136 -19.62 -1.12 9.52
N GLY A 137 -19.00 -0.02 9.09
CA GLY A 137 -18.10 0.74 9.94
C GLY A 137 -16.64 0.25 9.81
N SER A 138 -15.93 0.12 10.92
CA SER A 138 -14.51 -0.23 10.91
C SER A 138 -14.20 -1.41 11.83
N ASP A 139 -13.10 -2.09 11.53
CA ASP A 139 -12.58 -3.20 12.33
C ASP A 139 -11.04 -3.08 12.38
N THR A 140 -10.45 -3.40 13.52
CA THR A 140 -8.99 -3.33 13.69
C THR A 140 -8.27 -4.62 13.35
N GLY A 141 -9.01 -5.70 13.06
CA GLY A 141 -8.39 -6.99 12.79
C GLY A 141 -7.71 -7.60 14.00
N ILE A 142 -7.13 -8.77 13.78
CA ILE A 142 -6.35 -9.47 14.79
C ILE A 142 -4.88 -9.30 14.44
N ILE A 143 -4.15 -8.54 15.24
CA ILE A 143 -2.73 -8.38 15.01
C ILE A 143 -1.92 -8.66 16.26
N THR A 144 -0.97 -9.53 16.07
CA THR A 144 0.18 -9.67 16.93
C THR A 144 1.41 -9.61 16.05
N ASP A 145 1.94 -8.42 15.82
CA ASP A 145 3.19 -8.21 15.10
C ASP A 145 3.43 -9.19 13.94
N MET A 146 2.85 -8.92 12.80
CA MET A 146 2.94 -9.83 11.66
C MET A 146 3.97 -9.39 10.65
N TYR A 147 4.91 -10.26 10.32
CA TYR A 147 5.87 -10.01 9.22
C TYR A 147 5.27 -10.44 7.89
N ILE A 148 5.50 -9.64 6.87
CA ILE A 148 5.21 -10.00 5.50
C ILE A 148 6.31 -10.97 5.04
N ILE A 149 5.90 -12.14 4.60
CA ILE A 149 6.83 -13.19 4.17
C ILE A 149 6.80 -13.30 2.65
#